data_d941a43bac70d74af29fd383c4dd0bca
#
_entry.id   d941a43bac70d74af29fd383c4dd0bca
#
_cell.length_a   1.000
_cell.length_b   1.000
_cell.length_c   1.000
_cell.angle_alpha   90.00
_cell.angle_beta   90.00
_cell.angle_gamma   90.00
#
_symmetry.space_group_name_H-M   'P 1'
#
loop_
_entity.id
_entity.type
_entity.pdbx_description
1 polymer ?
#
loop_
_entity_poly.entity_id
_entity_poly.type
_entity_poly.pdbx_seq_one_letter_code
_entity_poly.pdbx_strand_id
1 'polypeptide(L)'
;MAALPLAREYKTKSYWEQRFKAEAHYEWLASFAQIRHLLLPFLGPPTSRVLILGNGTSLLPLELAAEGFHSVTATDYVSEVVDAMRARHPGAPVAWVVADMTALPTSGLGAAAFDVVLDKGAMDALVSAEGDSWSPPPEALAVSRSVCEGVAGLLAPGGRFVQISFSQPHFRAAHLLQQRVGGGGAGGPFYHHHHQHPRCRPRTATMSSSPI
;
A
#
# COMPACT_ATOMS: atom_id res chain seq x y z
N MET A 1 -23.63 -6.11 -19.93
CA MET A 1 -22.81 -5.40 -18.91
C MET A 1 -22.48 -6.40 -17.83
N ALA A 2 -21.18 -6.64 -17.55
CA ALA A 2 -20.80 -7.46 -16.40
C ALA A 2 -21.24 -6.75 -15.11
N ALA A 3 -21.80 -7.50 -14.15
CA ALA A 3 -22.12 -6.94 -12.83
C ALA A 3 -20.86 -6.42 -12.16
N LEU A 4 -20.97 -5.28 -11.44
CA LEU A 4 -19.86 -4.78 -10.64
C LEU A 4 -19.52 -5.82 -9.54
N PRO A 5 -18.24 -6.11 -9.30
CA PRO A 5 -17.84 -7.05 -8.27
C PRO A 5 -18.31 -6.58 -6.89
N LEU A 6 -18.67 -7.51 -6.04
CA LEU A 6 -18.98 -7.20 -4.65
C LEU A 6 -17.69 -6.84 -3.90
N ALA A 7 -17.76 -5.93 -2.93
CA ALA A 7 -16.59 -5.49 -2.17
C ALA A 7 -15.75 -6.65 -1.59
N ARG A 8 -16.41 -7.74 -1.16
CA ARG A 8 -15.73 -8.95 -0.65
C ARG A 8 -14.88 -9.70 -1.68
N GLU A 9 -15.15 -9.54 -2.99
CA GLU A 9 -14.38 -10.23 -4.04
C GLU A 9 -12.97 -9.68 -4.16
N TYR A 10 -12.79 -8.36 -3.93
CA TYR A 10 -11.47 -7.72 -3.96
C TYR A 10 -10.46 -8.28 -2.93
N LYS A 11 -10.95 -9.00 -1.91
CA LYS A 11 -10.07 -9.65 -0.91
C LYS A 11 -9.49 -10.97 -1.39
N THR A 12 -10.02 -11.53 -2.48
CA THR A 12 -9.66 -12.89 -2.92
C THR A 12 -8.58 -12.85 -4.00
N LYS A 13 -7.58 -13.70 -3.86
CA LYS A 13 -6.52 -13.84 -4.87
C LYS A 13 -7.09 -14.29 -6.21
N SER A 14 -8.07 -15.21 -6.20
CA SER A 14 -8.70 -15.72 -7.41
C SER A 14 -9.39 -14.65 -8.25
N TYR A 15 -9.97 -13.62 -7.61
CA TYR A 15 -10.52 -12.47 -8.33
C TYR A 15 -9.45 -11.73 -9.12
N TRP A 16 -8.29 -11.46 -8.49
CA TRP A 16 -7.19 -10.73 -9.14
C TRP A 16 -6.50 -11.57 -10.21
N GLU A 17 -6.34 -12.87 -9.97
CA GLU A 17 -5.81 -13.80 -10.98
C GLU A 17 -6.68 -13.81 -12.25
N GLN A 18 -8.00 -13.81 -12.12
CA GLN A 18 -8.91 -13.74 -13.25
C GLN A 18 -8.87 -12.36 -13.92
N ARG A 19 -8.88 -11.30 -13.12
CA ARG A 19 -8.89 -9.93 -13.62
C ARG A 19 -7.64 -9.62 -14.43
N PHE A 20 -6.47 -9.95 -13.94
CA PHE A 20 -5.21 -9.66 -14.62
C PHE A 20 -4.98 -10.47 -15.91
N LYS A 21 -5.71 -11.57 -16.11
CA LYS A 21 -5.72 -12.30 -17.40
C LYS A 21 -6.39 -11.49 -18.50
N ALA A 22 -7.41 -10.71 -18.16
CA ALA A 22 -8.20 -9.92 -19.11
C ALA A 22 -7.71 -8.46 -19.23
N GLU A 23 -6.97 -7.97 -18.22
CA GLU A 23 -6.63 -6.56 -18.06
C GLU A 23 -5.14 -6.34 -18.34
N ALA A 24 -4.86 -5.69 -19.48
CA ALA A 24 -3.47 -5.38 -19.84
C ALA A 24 -2.89 -4.20 -19.04
N HIS A 25 -3.73 -3.22 -18.72
CA HIS A 25 -3.35 -2.01 -17.99
C HIS A 25 -4.58 -1.40 -17.31
N TYR A 26 -4.44 -1.02 -16.05
CA TYR A 26 -5.45 -0.28 -15.33
C TYR A 26 -4.84 0.57 -14.21
N GLU A 27 -5.26 1.82 -14.11
CA GLU A 27 -4.87 2.71 -13.02
C GLU A 27 -6.02 2.86 -12.02
N TRP A 28 -5.84 2.25 -10.86
CA TRP A 28 -6.76 2.43 -9.75
C TRP A 28 -6.59 3.81 -9.13
N LEU A 29 -7.70 4.42 -8.71
CA LEU A 29 -7.82 5.71 -8.02
C LEU A 29 -7.44 6.90 -8.89
N ALA A 30 -6.23 6.95 -9.43
CA ALA A 30 -5.73 8.03 -10.24
C ALA A 30 -4.51 7.58 -11.05
N SER A 31 -4.30 8.20 -12.22
CA SER A 31 -3.05 8.08 -12.95
C SER A 31 -1.92 8.86 -12.28
N PHE A 32 -0.68 8.49 -12.55
CA PHE A 32 0.47 9.23 -12.02
C PHE A 32 0.43 10.71 -12.40
N ALA A 33 0.07 11.04 -13.62
CA ALA A 33 -0.05 12.42 -14.07
C ALA A 33 -0.97 13.28 -13.18
N GLN A 34 -2.06 12.69 -12.69
CA GLN A 34 -3.01 13.37 -11.80
C GLN A 34 -2.45 13.59 -10.39
N ILE A 35 -1.68 12.64 -9.88
CA ILE A 35 -1.18 12.67 -8.48
C ILE A 35 0.29 13.07 -8.35
N ARG A 36 1.02 13.22 -9.45
CA ARG A 36 2.45 13.50 -9.50
C ARG A 36 2.87 14.63 -8.56
N HIS A 37 2.21 15.77 -8.66
CA HIS A 37 2.54 16.98 -7.87
C HIS A 37 2.30 16.79 -6.37
N LEU A 38 1.43 15.86 -6.00
CA LEU A 38 1.12 15.52 -4.62
C LEU A 38 2.03 14.41 -4.09
N LEU A 39 2.38 13.45 -4.94
CA LEU A 39 3.16 12.29 -4.56
C LEU A 39 4.65 12.57 -4.42
N LEU A 40 5.26 13.25 -5.40
CA LEU A 40 6.71 13.47 -5.45
C LEU A 40 7.32 14.07 -4.18
N PRO A 41 6.69 15.05 -3.48
CA PRO A 41 7.23 15.60 -2.23
C PRO A 41 7.40 14.58 -1.11
N PHE A 42 6.71 13.44 -1.17
CA PHE A 42 6.78 12.38 -0.17
C PHE A 42 7.77 11.28 -0.52
N LEU A 43 8.21 11.19 -1.77
CA LEU A 43 9.13 10.14 -2.22
C LEU A 43 10.60 10.47 -1.92
N GLY A 44 10.92 11.73 -1.61
CA GLY A 44 12.29 12.17 -1.39
C GLY A 44 13.08 12.35 -2.70
N PRO A 45 14.42 12.31 -2.67
CA PRO A 45 15.24 12.47 -3.85
C PRO A 45 15.18 11.22 -4.77
N PRO A 46 15.60 11.35 -6.04
CA PRO A 46 15.67 10.23 -7.00
C PRO A 46 16.50 9.02 -6.54
N THR A 47 17.39 9.23 -5.58
CA THR A 47 18.19 8.17 -4.95
C THR A 47 17.41 7.34 -3.92
N SER A 48 16.19 7.74 -3.56
CA SER A 48 15.36 7.00 -2.62
C SER A 48 15.01 5.61 -3.16
N ARG A 49 15.09 4.61 -2.30
CA ARG A 49 14.65 3.24 -2.56
C ARG A 49 13.15 3.15 -2.33
N VAL A 50 12.41 2.98 -3.41
CA VAL A 50 10.94 2.99 -3.38
C VAL A 50 10.40 1.58 -3.58
N LEU A 51 9.57 1.13 -2.66
CA LEU A 51 8.79 -0.11 -2.77
C LEU A 51 7.32 0.23 -3.06
N ILE A 52 6.73 -0.41 -4.06
CA ILE A 52 5.30 -0.29 -4.37
C ILE A 52 4.62 -1.62 -4.05
N LEU A 53 3.59 -1.58 -3.21
CA LEU A 53 2.82 -2.75 -2.78
C LEU A 53 1.59 -2.94 -3.66
N GLY A 54 1.31 -4.19 -4.06
CA GLY A 54 0.12 -4.56 -4.82
C GLY A 54 -0.02 -3.76 -6.12
N ASN A 55 1.03 -3.75 -6.93
CA ASN A 55 1.10 -2.91 -8.12
C ASN A 55 0.08 -3.27 -9.20
N GLY A 56 -0.32 -4.53 -9.29
CA GLY A 56 -1.15 -5.01 -10.40
C GLY A 56 -0.54 -4.67 -11.76
N THR A 57 -1.37 -4.13 -12.65
CA THR A 57 -1.00 -3.70 -14.00
C THR A 57 -0.69 -2.20 -14.12
N SER A 58 -0.52 -1.48 -13.00
CA SER A 58 -0.22 -0.05 -12.96
C SER A 58 1.16 0.26 -13.56
N LEU A 59 1.26 1.35 -14.33
CA LEU A 59 2.53 1.84 -14.88
C LEU A 59 3.31 2.74 -13.90
N LEU A 60 2.79 2.97 -12.71
CA LEU A 60 3.41 3.83 -11.69
C LEU A 60 4.90 3.55 -11.45
N PRO A 61 5.39 2.28 -11.38
CA PRO A 61 6.82 2.02 -11.22
C PRO A 61 7.68 2.55 -12.37
N LEU A 62 7.16 2.47 -13.60
CA LEU A 62 7.83 2.96 -14.81
C LEU A 62 7.83 4.48 -14.87
N GLU A 63 6.72 5.09 -14.46
CA GLU A 63 6.58 6.54 -14.40
C GLU A 63 7.51 7.14 -13.34
N LEU A 64 7.68 6.48 -12.19
CA LEU A 64 8.69 6.87 -11.19
C LEU A 64 10.12 6.71 -11.72
N ALA A 65 10.40 5.63 -12.44
CA ALA A 65 11.70 5.45 -13.08
C ALA A 65 11.98 6.56 -14.11
N ALA A 66 10.96 6.99 -14.88
CA ALA A 66 11.06 8.10 -15.81
C ALA A 66 11.27 9.47 -15.10
N GLU A 67 10.79 9.63 -13.88
CA GLU A 67 11.09 10.80 -13.03
C GLU A 67 12.51 10.77 -12.45
N GLY A 68 13.30 9.72 -12.74
CA GLY A 68 14.69 9.59 -12.33
C GLY A 68 14.90 8.76 -11.05
N PHE A 69 13.87 8.09 -10.52
CA PHE A 69 14.07 7.15 -9.41
C PHE A 69 14.78 5.89 -9.92
N HIS A 70 15.98 5.62 -9.41
CA HIS A 70 16.82 4.53 -9.89
C HIS A 70 16.65 3.20 -9.14
N SER A 71 15.93 3.23 -8.02
CA SER A 71 15.71 2.06 -7.16
C SER A 71 14.22 1.89 -6.87
N VAL A 72 13.49 1.40 -7.85
CA VAL A 72 12.06 1.12 -7.75
C VAL A 72 11.82 -0.38 -7.74
N THR A 73 11.13 -0.86 -6.70
CA THR A 73 10.68 -2.25 -6.59
C THR A 73 9.15 -2.26 -6.61
N ALA A 74 8.56 -3.03 -7.50
CA ALA A 74 7.11 -3.23 -7.59
C ALA A 74 6.76 -4.66 -7.19
N THR A 75 5.77 -4.81 -6.31
CA THR A 75 5.34 -6.13 -5.83
C THR A 75 3.87 -6.36 -6.09
N ASP A 76 3.55 -7.62 -6.30
CA ASP A 76 2.18 -8.14 -6.24
C ASP A 76 2.22 -9.60 -5.76
N TYR A 77 1.14 -10.09 -5.16
CA TYR A 77 1.06 -11.47 -4.70
C TYR A 77 0.58 -12.44 -5.79
N VAL A 78 0.10 -11.91 -6.94
CA VAL A 78 -0.23 -12.67 -8.13
C VAL A 78 1.01 -12.79 -9.01
N SER A 79 1.63 -13.97 -9.05
CA SER A 79 2.87 -14.21 -9.80
C SER A 79 2.72 -13.89 -11.29
N GLU A 80 1.57 -14.24 -11.87
CA GLU A 80 1.28 -14.06 -13.30
C GLU A 80 1.32 -12.59 -13.73
N VAL A 81 0.81 -11.66 -12.87
CA VAL A 81 0.89 -10.24 -13.21
C VAL A 81 2.30 -9.70 -13.07
N VAL A 82 3.05 -10.14 -12.08
CA VAL A 82 4.46 -9.76 -11.90
C VAL A 82 5.29 -10.20 -13.11
N ASP A 83 5.12 -11.45 -13.55
CA ASP A 83 5.81 -12.00 -14.72
C ASP A 83 5.39 -11.30 -16.01
N ALA A 84 4.10 -11.01 -16.17
CA ALA A 84 3.58 -10.26 -17.31
C ALA A 84 4.14 -8.84 -17.37
N MET A 85 4.20 -8.13 -16.24
CA MET A 85 4.76 -6.77 -16.18
C MET A 85 6.27 -6.78 -16.50
N ARG A 86 7.01 -7.75 -15.95
CA ARG A 86 8.43 -7.93 -16.26
C ARG A 86 8.65 -8.20 -17.76
N ALA A 87 7.85 -9.07 -18.36
CA ALA A 87 7.94 -9.42 -19.78
C ALA A 87 7.54 -8.29 -20.73
N ARG A 88 6.56 -7.47 -20.34
CA ARG A 88 6.10 -6.32 -21.14
C ARG A 88 7.10 -5.16 -21.13
N HIS A 89 7.91 -5.04 -20.08
CA HIS A 89 8.84 -3.92 -19.87
C HIS A 89 10.27 -4.41 -19.69
N PRO A 90 10.83 -5.11 -20.70
CA PRO A 90 12.19 -5.60 -20.64
C PRO A 90 13.17 -4.43 -20.59
N GLY A 91 14.13 -4.48 -19.67
CA GLY A 91 15.12 -3.41 -19.50
C GLY A 91 14.65 -2.19 -18.73
N ALA A 92 13.41 -2.15 -18.27
CA ALA A 92 12.99 -1.10 -17.33
C ALA A 92 13.79 -1.19 -16.01
N PRO A 93 14.23 -0.06 -15.44
CA PRO A 93 14.98 -0.05 -14.18
C PRO A 93 14.05 -0.24 -12.97
N VAL A 94 13.23 -1.31 -13.02
CA VAL A 94 12.25 -1.68 -11.99
C VAL A 94 12.48 -3.15 -11.61
N ALA A 95 12.61 -3.40 -10.32
CA ALA A 95 12.61 -4.75 -9.79
C ALA A 95 11.17 -5.25 -9.61
N TRP A 96 10.79 -6.28 -10.35
CA TRP A 96 9.47 -6.91 -10.26
C TRP A 96 9.54 -8.14 -9.35
N VAL A 97 8.84 -8.12 -8.21
CA VAL A 97 8.96 -9.13 -7.16
C VAL A 97 7.59 -9.67 -6.76
N VAL A 98 7.47 -11.01 -6.68
CA VAL A 98 6.26 -11.62 -6.11
C VAL A 98 6.32 -11.52 -4.59
N ALA A 99 5.40 -10.78 -3.99
CA ALA A 99 5.33 -10.66 -2.54
C ALA A 99 3.89 -10.36 -2.08
N ASP A 100 3.48 -11.03 -1.00
CA ASP A 100 2.23 -10.77 -0.32
C ASP A 100 2.45 -9.67 0.72
N MET A 101 1.73 -8.56 0.59
CA MET A 101 1.86 -7.44 1.52
C MET A 101 1.39 -7.78 2.95
N THR A 102 0.67 -8.87 3.14
CA THR A 102 0.28 -9.36 4.47
C THR A 102 1.36 -10.24 5.13
N ALA A 103 2.38 -10.65 4.36
CA ALA A 103 3.46 -11.54 4.78
C ALA A 103 4.86 -10.95 4.48
N LEU A 104 5.02 -9.64 4.52
CA LEU A 104 6.26 -8.92 4.18
C LEU A 104 7.52 -9.41 4.93
N PRO A 105 7.46 -9.81 6.21
CA PRO A 105 8.65 -10.32 6.92
C PRO A 105 9.29 -11.55 6.26
N THR A 106 8.51 -12.34 5.52
CA THR A 106 8.97 -13.57 4.83
C THR A 106 9.18 -13.38 3.33
N SER A 107 9.02 -12.17 2.82
CA SER A 107 9.07 -11.85 1.39
C SER A 107 10.48 -11.86 0.77
N GLY A 108 11.54 -11.85 1.58
CA GLY A 108 12.91 -11.71 1.11
C GLY A 108 13.33 -10.30 0.69
N LEU A 109 12.47 -9.29 0.88
CA LEU A 109 12.73 -7.90 0.48
C LEU A 109 13.82 -7.19 1.34
N GLY A 110 14.23 -7.80 2.45
CA GLY A 110 15.26 -7.26 3.34
C GLY A 110 14.73 -6.24 4.36
N ALA A 111 15.25 -6.32 5.58
CA ALA A 111 14.91 -5.37 6.63
C ALA A 111 15.58 -4.00 6.37
N ALA A 112 14.89 -2.90 6.69
CA ALA A 112 15.37 -1.53 6.51
C ALA A 112 15.89 -1.21 5.10
N ALA A 113 15.31 -1.89 4.08
CA ALA A 113 15.78 -1.83 2.71
C ALA A 113 15.22 -0.65 1.91
N PHE A 114 14.15 0.00 2.39
CA PHE A 114 13.42 1.02 1.62
C PHE A 114 13.32 2.35 2.38
N ASP A 115 13.43 3.44 1.65
CA ASP A 115 13.25 4.79 2.17
C ASP A 115 11.78 5.22 2.07
N VAL A 116 11.06 4.65 1.08
CA VAL A 116 9.62 4.85 0.91
C VAL A 116 8.95 3.52 0.56
N VAL A 117 7.86 3.22 1.24
CA VAL A 117 6.90 2.19 0.85
C VAL A 117 5.62 2.88 0.42
N LEU A 118 5.14 2.56 -0.78
CA LEU A 118 3.97 3.17 -1.40
C LEU A 118 2.89 2.12 -1.60
N ASP A 119 1.68 2.44 -1.17
CA ASP A 119 0.45 1.71 -1.46
C ASP A 119 -0.51 2.61 -2.22
N LYS A 120 -0.98 2.16 -3.38
CA LYS A 120 -2.01 2.84 -4.17
C LYS A 120 -3.21 1.92 -4.36
N GLY A 121 -4.07 1.86 -3.34
CA GLY A 121 -5.34 1.11 -3.35
C GLY A 121 -5.26 -0.38 -3.04
N ALA A 122 -4.07 -0.97 -2.86
CA ALA A 122 -3.97 -2.39 -2.55
C ALA A 122 -4.50 -2.71 -1.14
N MET A 123 -4.18 -1.89 -0.13
CA MET A 123 -4.76 -2.04 1.19
C MET A 123 -6.28 -1.79 1.16
N ASP A 124 -6.77 -0.89 0.31
CA ASP A 124 -8.22 -0.68 0.14
C ASP A 124 -8.91 -1.98 -0.30
N ALA A 125 -8.30 -2.71 -1.23
CA ALA A 125 -8.81 -4.01 -1.67
C ALA A 125 -8.80 -5.03 -0.53
N LEU A 126 -7.72 -5.12 0.25
CA LEU A 126 -7.60 -6.07 1.37
C LEU A 126 -8.61 -5.83 2.48
N VAL A 127 -8.86 -4.55 2.82
CA VAL A 127 -9.77 -4.20 3.91
C VAL A 127 -11.18 -3.86 3.43
N SER A 128 -11.46 -4.03 2.12
CA SER A 128 -12.79 -3.85 1.58
C SER A 128 -13.75 -4.80 2.29
N ALA A 129 -14.68 -4.27 3.06
CA ALA A 129 -15.62 -5.04 3.83
C ALA A 129 -17.02 -4.49 3.61
N GLU A 130 -18.01 -5.41 3.61
CA GLU A 130 -19.39 -5.02 3.87
C GLU A 130 -19.43 -4.64 5.36
N GLY A 131 -19.78 -3.41 5.67
CA GLY A 131 -19.86 -2.94 7.05
C GLY A 131 -19.67 -1.44 7.19
N ASP A 132 -19.73 -1.01 8.43
CA ASP A 132 -19.58 0.39 8.79
C ASP A 132 -18.10 0.82 8.81
N SER A 133 -17.76 1.82 8.00
CA SER A 133 -16.40 2.40 7.99
C SER A 133 -15.99 3.03 9.33
N TRP A 134 -16.95 3.35 10.20
CA TRP A 134 -16.70 3.87 11.54
C TRP A 134 -16.27 2.78 12.53
N SER A 135 -16.67 1.53 12.26
CA SER A 135 -16.35 0.38 13.11
C SER A 135 -15.85 -0.77 12.24
N PRO A 136 -14.59 -0.69 11.74
CA PRO A 136 -14.03 -1.75 10.91
C PRO A 136 -14.04 -3.09 11.65
N PRO A 137 -14.37 -4.20 10.98
CA PRO A 137 -14.39 -5.51 11.62
C PRO A 137 -12.98 -5.91 12.10
N PRO A 138 -12.88 -6.69 13.21
CA PRO A 138 -11.60 -7.08 13.78
C PRO A 138 -10.62 -7.74 12.81
N GLU A 139 -11.12 -8.53 11.88
CA GLU A 139 -10.31 -9.18 10.83
C GLU A 139 -9.68 -8.17 9.87
N ALA A 140 -10.40 -7.10 9.48
CA ALA A 140 -9.84 -6.05 8.64
C ALA A 140 -8.75 -5.26 9.38
N LEU A 141 -8.94 -5.02 10.69
CA LEU A 141 -7.92 -4.41 11.54
C LEU A 141 -6.71 -5.33 11.72
N ALA A 142 -6.89 -6.64 11.86
CA ALA A 142 -5.79 -7.60 11.97
C ALA A 142 -4.95 -7.64 10.69
N VAL A 143 -5.60 -7.67 9.51
CA VAL A 143 -4.91 -7.65 8.22
C VAL A 143 -4.12 -6.36 8.04
N SER A 144 -4.72 -5.20 8.27
CA SER A 144 -4.01 -3.91 8.15
C SER A 144 -2.87 -3.77 9.15
N ARG A 145 -3.00 -4.34 10.35
CA ARG A 145 -1.90 -4.41 11.32
C ARG A 145 -0.73 -5.21 10.79
N SER A 146 -0.97 -6.40 10.24
CA SER A 146 0.07 -7.24 9.63
C SER A 146 0.83 -6.49 8.54
N VAL A 147 0.10 -5.79 7.66
CA VAL A 147 0.71 -4.94 6.63
C VAL A 147 1.58 -3.84 7.24
N CYS A 148 1.03 -3.08 8.20
CA CYS A 148 1.76 -1.97 8.83
C CYS A 148 3.02 -2.43 9.58
N GLU A 149 2.95 -3.55 10.30
CA GLU A 149 4.10 -4.14 10.99
C GLU A 149 5.16 -4.62 9.99
N GLY A 150 4.75 -5.27 8.90
CA GLY A 150 5.63 -5.67 7.82
C GLY A 150 6.31 -4.49 7.14
N VAL A 151 5.55 -3.45 6.79
CA VAL A 151 6.08 -2.20 6.23
C VAL A 151 7.08 -1.54 7.17
N ALA A 152 6.77 -1.48 8.47
CA ALA A 152 7.68 -0.92 9.46
C ALA A 152 9.03 -1.66 9.52
N GLY A 153 9.03 -2.98 9.31
CA GLY A 153 10.26 -3.79 9.23
C GLY A 153 11.09 -3.55 7.96
N LEU A 154 10.44 -3.18 6.86
CA LEU A 154 11.10 -2.89 5.58
C LEU A 154 11.64 -1.47 5.48
N LEU A 155 11.07 -0.52 6.22
CA LEU A 155 11.47 0.88 6.18
C LEU A 155 12.81 1.12 6.86
N ALA A 156 13.69 1.83 6.20
CA ALA A 156 14.91 2.39 6.78
C ALA A 156 14.58 3.41 7.88
N PRO A 157 15.50 3.71 8.80
CA PRO A 157 15.32 4.78 9.77
C PRO A 157 15.00 6.11 9.06
N GLY A 158 13.88 6.74 9.45
CA GLY A 158 13.35 7.95 8.81
C GLY A 158 12.55 7.72 7.52
N GLY A 159 12.43 6.46 7.09
CA GLY A 159 11.61 6.09 5.95
C GLY A 159 10.12 6.37 6.15
N ARG A 160 9.35 6.34 5.06
CA ARG A 160 7.93 6.73 5.05
C ARG A 160 7.06 5.67 4.42
N PHE A 161 5.90 5.43 5.01
CA PHE A 161 4.79 4.74 4.37
C PHE A 161 3.84 5.79 3.78
N VAL A 162 3.65 5.75 2.46
CA VAL A 162 2.77 6.65 1.71
C VAL A 162 1.61 5.84 1.19
N GLN A 163 0.40 6.27 1.50
CA GLN A 163 -0.81 5.58 1.03
C GLN A 163 -1.69 6.52 0.21
N ILE A 164 -2.14 6.02 -0.95
CA ILE A 164 -3.16 6.64 -1.79
C ILE A 164 -4.39 5.74 -1.70
N SER A 165 -5.49 6.31 -1.22
CA SER A 165 -6.71 5.58 -0.90
C SER A 165 -7.93 6.42 -1.27
N PHE A 166 -9.04 5.76 -1.63
CA PHE A 166 -10.34 6.43 -1.77
C PHE A 166 -11.07 6.57 -0.42
N SER A 167 -10.60 5.92 0.63
CA SER A 167 -11.11 6.12 1.97
C SER A 167 -10.71 7.48 2.51
N GLN A 168 -11.64 8.15 3.19
CA GLN A 168 -11.32 9.41 3.86
C GLN A 168 -10.29 9.19 4.98
N PRO A 169 -9.44 10.20 5.28
CA PRO A 169 -8.34 10.06 6.23
C PRO A 169 -8.71 9.51 7.59
N HIS A 170 -9.86 9.96 8.14
CA HIS A 170 -10.31 9.53 9.46
C HIS A 170 -10.73 8.05 9.51
N PHE A 171 -11.28 7.50 8.42
CA PHE A 171 -11.58 6.06 8.33
C PHE A 171 -10.28 5.25 8.20
N ARG A 172 -9.31 5.77 7.44
CA ARG A 172 -8.03 5.09 7.26
C ARG A 172 -7.17 5.12 8.53
N ALA A 173 -7.32 6.13 9.37
CA ALA A 173 -6.59 6.25 10.63
C ALA A 173 -6.79 5.03 11.55
N ALA A 174 -7.98 4.45 11.61
CA ALA A 174 -8.26 3.25 12.39
C ALA A 174 -7.39 2.05 11.96
N HIS A 175 -7.05 1.94 10.68
CA HIS A 175 -6.20 0.89 10.13
C HIS A 175 -4.70 1.14 10.31
N LEU A 176 -4.27 2.41 10.25
CA LEU A 176 -2.86 2.78 10.24
C LEU A 176 -2.29 3.08 11.63
N LEU A 177 -3.11 3.61 12.53
CA LEU A 177 -2.70 4.10 13.84
C LEU A 177 -3.05 3.14 14.98
N GLN A 178 -3.22 1.86 14.70
CA GLN A 178 -3.52 0.85 15.71
C GLN A 178 -2.44 0.85 16.80
N GLN A 179 -2.81 1.28 18.00
CA GLN A 179 -1.92 1.15 19.15
C GLN A 179 -1.79 -0.33 19.50
N ARG A 180 -0.57 -0.80 19.80
CA ARG A 180 -0.40 -2.08 20.45
C ARG A 180 -1.11 -2.00 21.79
N VAL A 181 -2.20 -2.73 21.95
CA VAL A 181 -2.79 -2.97 23.25
C VAL A 181 -1.82 -3.88 23.99
N GLY A 182 -0.89 -3.27 24.72
CA GLY A 182 -0.05 -3.98 25.67
C GLY A 182 -0.97 -4.61 26.72
N GLY A 183 -0.83 -5.91 26.96
CA GLY A 183 -1.64 -6.60 27.94
C GLY A 183 -1.50 -5.97 29.32
N GLY A 184 -2.63 -5.76 29.98
CA GLY A 184 -2.76 -5.50 31.40
C GLY A 184 -3.21 -4.09 31.77
N GLY A 185 -4.46 -3.94 32.26
CA GLY A 185 -4.90 -2.79 33.04
C GLY A 185 -6.20 -2.16 32.57
N ALA A 186 -7.22 -2.31 33.38
CA ALA A 186 -8.55 -1.79 33.20
C ALA A 186 -8.62 -0.24 33.17
N GLY A 187 -9.49 0.28 32.32
CA GLY A 187 -10.32 1.45 32.61
C GLY A 187 -9.75 2.82 32.33
N GLY A 188 -10.40 3.58 31.42
CA GLY A 188 -10.42 5.02 31.43
C GLY A 188 -10.35 5.70 30.04
N PRO A 189 -11.03 6.83 29.87
CA PRO A 189 -11.32 7.42 28.58
C PRO A 189 -10.12 8.14 27.95
N PHE A 190 -10.18 8.24 26.65
CA PHE A 190 -9.27 8.94 25.75
C PHE A 190 -8.62 10.21 26.29
N TYR A 191 -7.28 10.21 26.43
CA TYR A 191 -6.46 11.40 26.42
C TYR A 191 -5.15 11.15 25.68
N HIS A 192 -4.79 12.11 24.82
CA HIS A 192 -3.51 12.20 24.13
C HIS A 192 -2.35 12.24 25.13
N HIS A 193 -1.45 11.27 25.10
CA HIS A 193 -0.11 11.46 25.61
C HIS A 193 0.91 11.14 24.52
N HIS A 194 1.65 12.20 24.13
CA HIS A 194 2.88 12.09 23.38
C HIS A 194 3.90 11.28 24.14
N HIS A 195 4.13 10.02 23.75
CA HIS A 195 5.38 9.35 24.02
C HIS A 195 6.08 9.07 22.70
N GLN A 196 7.19 9.78 22.51
CA GLN A 196 8.09 9.64 21.39
C GLN A 196 8.75 8.28 21.44
N HIS A 197 8.35 7.36 20.56
CA HIS A 197 9.19 6.25 20.13
C HIS A 197 9.83 6.64 18.80
N PRO A 198 11.18 6.53 18.65
CA PRO A 198 11.87 7.06 17.46
C PRO A 198 11.75 6.20 16.20
N ARG A 199 10.84 5.23 16.15
CA ARG A 199 10.74 4.30 15.03
C ARG A 199 9.31 4.20 14.52
N CYS A 200 8.95 5.08 13.66
CA CYS A 200 7.74 5.21 12.84
C CYS A 200 6.88 6.43 13.21
N ARG A 201 7.12 7.53 12.54
CA ARG A 201 6.07 8.53 12.34
C ARG A 201 5.50 8.30 10.95
N PRO A 202 4.29 7.75 10.78
CA PRO A 202 3.61 7.81 9.49
C PRO A 202 3.23 9.27 9.24
N ARG A 203 3.89 9.93 8.27
CA ARG A 203 3.29 11.10 7.64
C ARG A 203 2.30 10.55 6.61
N THR A 204 1.08 10.39 7.02
CA THR A 204 -0.03 10.03 6.15
C THR A 204 -0.44 11.24 5.33
N ALA A 205 -0.18 11.21 4.04
CA ALA A 205 -0.90 12.03 3.09
C ALA A 205 -2.03 11.16 2.53
N THR A 206 -3.23 11.38 3.03
CA THR A 206 -4.44 10.79 2.48
C THR A 206 -5.08 11.80 1.56
N MET A 207 -5.25 11.44 0.32
CA MET A 207 -5.94 12.24 -0.67
C MET A 207 -7.36 11.72 -0.81
N SER A 208 -8.33 12.55 -0.49
CA SER A 208 -9.75 12.34 -0.80
C SER A 208 -10.04 12.94 -2.16
N SER A 209 -10.45 12.14 -3.11
CA SER A 209 -11.08 12.62 -4.34
C SER A 209 -12.54 12.92 -4.03
N SER A 210 -12.94 14.18 -3.99
CA SER A 210 -14.35 14.55 -4.10
C SER A 210 -14.84 14.26 -5.51
N PRO A 211 -16.04 13.71 -5.67
CA PRO A 211 -16.62 13.53 -7.00
C PRO A 211 -17.00 14.91 -7.57
N ILE A 212 -16.61 15.14 -8.80
CA ILE A 212 -17.23 16.11 -9.70
C ILE A 212 -18.26 15.37 -10.52
#